data_6c4d5c61874fdc513588e1bb4d053576
#
_entry.id   6c4d5c61874fdc513588e1bb4d053576
#
_cell.length_a   1.000
_cell.length_b   1.000
_cell.length_c   1.000
_cell.angle_alpha   90.00
_cell.angle_beta   90.00
_cell.angle_gamma   90.00
#
_symmetry.space_group_name_H-M   'P 1'
#
loop_
_entity.id
_entity.type
_entity.pdbx_description
1 polymer ?
#
loop_
_entity_poly.entity_id
_entity_poly.type
_entity_poly.pdbx_seq_one_letter_code
_entity_poly.pdbx_strand_id
1 'polypeptide(L)'
;IKYISKSFITQQFFLKEGPFAILPFKKNQASIVWSVSQNFLDKNKDNLSKIIITKVIDLFGPKFKFKIDEVKSFEIKTNLKTNYSRKNILILGDGLHTIHPLAGQGFNLNLRDLQKLENLIYKSLNLGLLINQYFVLKKFDESRKPENILLGLGFDFTSTFFKDSKIFNPLKKVLLKNVNNNIVKKISKIISNNGLVL
;
A
#
# COMPACT_ATOMS: atom_id res chain seq x y z
N ILE A 1 -0.31 -9.98 17.35
CA ILE A 1 -0.44 -9.67 18.79
C ILE A 1 -1.82 -10.03 19.31
N LYS A 2 -1.90 -10.42 20.58
CA LYS A 2 -3.16 -10.54 21.33
C LYS A 2 -3.33 -9.31 22.20
N TYR A 3 -4.49 -8.66 22.15
CA TYR A 3 -4.77 -7.44 22.91
C TYR A 3 -6.26 -7.37 23.29
N ILE A 4 -6.55 -6.62 24.32
CA ILE A 4 -7.93 -6.38 24.78
C ILE A 4 -8.33 -4.99 24.28
N SER A 5 -9.15 -4.94 23.23
CA SER A 5 -9.75 -3.68 22.73
C SER A 5 -11.25 -3.83 22.56
N LYS A 6 -11.95 -2.74 22.81
CA LYS A 6 -13.39 -2.63 22.58
C LYS A 6 -13.75 -2.30 21.13
N SER A 7 -12.78 -1.92 20.27
CA SER A 7 -13.03 -1.50 18.91
C SER A 7 -12.21 -2.30 17.89
N PHE A 8 -12.86 -2.70 16.80
CA PHE A 8 -12.27 -3.38 15.63
C PHE A 8 -11.85 -2.37 14.56
N ILE A 9 -11.16 -1.30 14.94
CA ILE A 9 -10.79 -0.22 14.03
C ILE A 9 -9.32 -0.37 13.64
N THR A 10 -9.05 -0.44 12.34
CA THR A 10 -7.71 -0.31 11.79
C THR A 10 -7.17 1.09 12.08
N GLN A 11 -5.95 1.16 12.58
CA GLN A 11 -5.27 2.41 12.89
C GLN A 11 -3.89 2.44 12.25
N GLN A 12 -3.54 3.58 11.67
CA GLN A 12 -2.23 3.81 11.08
C GLN A 12 -1.62 5.09 11.67
N PHE A 13 -0.36 4.98 12.05
CA PHE A 13 0.44 6.07 12.62
C PHE A 13 1.66 6.31 11.74
N PHE A 14 1.97 7.56 11.49
CA PHE A 14 3.19 7.96 10.81
C PHE A 14 4.25 8.30 11.84
N LEU A 15 5.04 7.30 12.22
CA LEU A 15 6.14 7.46 13.14
C LEU A 15 7.38 7.99 12.43
N LYS A 16 8.35 8.48 13.21
CA LYS A 16 9.65 8.97 12.68
C LYS A 16 10.40 7.89 11.91
N GLU A 17 10.30 6.65 12.35
CA GLU A 17 10.97 5.50 11.73
C GLU A 17 10.22 4.99 10.49
N GLY A 18 8.94 5.37 10.33
CA GLY A 18 8.08 5.01 9.21
C GLY A 18 6.65 4.66 9.62
N PRO A 19 5.78 4.36 8.64
CA PRO A 19 4.37 4.03 8.90
C PRO A 19 4.24 2.77 9.75
N PHE A 20 3.39 2.87 10.77
CA PHE A 20 3.07 1.82 11.73
C PHE A 20 1.56 1.61 11.74
N ALA A 21 1.10 0.42 11.41
CA ALA A 21 -0.31 0.09 11.34
C ALA A 21 -0.68 -1.06 12.29
N ILE A 22 -1.85 -0.95 12.91
CA ILE A 22 -2.47 -2.02 13.67
C ILE A 22 -3.73 -2.44 12.96
N LEU A 23 -3.78 -3.71 12.57
CA LEU A 23 -4.81 -4.31 11.73
C LEU A 23 -5.51 -5.42 12.53
N PRO A 24 -6.65 -5.13 13.19
CA PRO A 24 -7.43 -6.14 13.86
C PRO A 24 -8.00 -7.14 12.85
N PHE A 25 -7.89 -8.44 13.12
CA PHE A 25 -8.44 -9.50 12.28
C PHE A 25 -9.33 -10.50 13.03
N LYS A 26 -9.22 -10.55 14.36
CA LYS A 26 -10.11 -11.31 15.25
C LYS A 26 -10.32 -10.52 16.55
N LYS A 27 -11.33 -10.91 17.32
CA LYS A 27 -11.53 -10.40 18.67
C LYS A 27 -10.24 -10.61 19.48
N ASN A 28 -9.67 -9.57 19.99
CA ASN A 28 -8.44 -9.56 20.76
C ASN A 28 -7.16 -10.01 20.00
N GLN A 29 -7.17 -9.96 18.65
CA GLN A 29 -5.98 -10.27 17.85
C GLN A 29 -5.81 -9.22 16.75
N ALA A 30 -4.58 -8.79 16.56
CA ALA A 30 -4.22 -7.88 15.46
C ALA A 30 -2.84 -8.21 14.88
N SER A 31 -2.65 -7.89 13.63
CA SER A 31 -1.34 -7.76 13.02
C SER A 31 -0.81 -6.35 13.22
N ILE A 32 0.48 -6.25 13.50
CA ILE A 32 1.23 -5.00 13.40
C ILE A 32 2.04 -5.06 12.11
N VAL A 33 1.93 -4.01 11.31
CA VAL A 33 2.75 -3.81 10.12
C VAL A 33 3.54 -2.52 10.32
N TRP A 34 4.86 -2.62 10.37
CA TRP A 34 5.75 -1.49 10.54
C TRP A 34 6.76 -1.43 9.42
N SER A 35 6.68 -0.42 8.58
CA SER A 35 7.65 -0.20 7.51
C SER A 35 8.78 0.67 8.01
N VAL A 36 9.98 0.13 8.06
CA VAL A 36 11.17 0.81 8.53
C VAL A 36 12.31 0.74 7.50
N SER A 37 13.31 1.59 7.64
CA SER A 37 14.50 1.50 6.80
C SER A 37 15.34 0.28 7.15
N GLN A 38 16.06 -0.26 6.16
CA GLN A 38 16.98 -1.38 6.38
C GLN A 38 18.01 -1.06 7.47
N ASN A 39 18.55 0.15 7.46
CA ASN A 39 19.52 0.60 8.48
C ASN A 39 18.93 0.59 9.90
N PHE A 40 17.65 0.94 10.06
CA PHE A 40 16.98 0.84 11.35
C PHE A 40 16.79 -0.63 11.77
N LEU A 41 16.41 -1.48 10.84
CA LEU A 41 16.25 -2.91 11.09
C LEU A 41 17.56 -3.56 11.54
N ASP A 42 18.65 -3.31 10.80
CA ASP A 42 19.96 -3.90 11.08
C ASP A 42 20.50 -3.49 12.44
N LYS A 43 20.33 -2.23 12.82
CA LYS A 43 20.75 -1.71 14.14
C LYS A 43 19.95 -2.27 15.31
N ASN A 44 18.74 -2.77 15.07
CA ASN A 44 17.79 -3.13 16.14
C ASN A 44 17.34 -4.59 16.06
N LYS A 45 17.96 -5.42 15.23
CA LYS A 45 17.51 -6.77 14.89
C LYS A 45 17.22 -7.63 16.13
N ASP A 46 18.08 -7.58 17.13
CA ASP A 46 17.95 -8.40 18.34
C ASP A 46 16.93 -7.86 19.35
N ASN A 47 16.49 -6.63 19.17
CA ASN A 47 15.60 -5.93 20.09
C ASN A 47 14.24 -5.54 19.50
N LEU A 48 13.89 -6.01 18.30
CA LEU A 48 12.68 -5.59 17.59
C LEU A 48 11.40 -5.76 18.42
N SER A 49 11.25 -6.88 19.10
CA SER A 49 10.09 -7.13 19.95
C SER A 49 9.97 -6.09 21.07
N LYS A 50 11.06 -5.75 21.73
CA LYS A 50 11.08 -4.73 22.79
C LYS A 50 10.72 -3.36 22.25
N ILE A 51 11.27 -2.99 21.09
CA ILE A 51 11.00 -1.70 20.46
C ILE A 51 9.53 -1.60 20.04
N ILE A 52 8.96 -2.65 19.45
CA ILE A 52 7.52 -2.70 19.12
C ILE A 52 6.67 -2.55 20.38
N ILE A 53 7.03 -3.22 21.48
CA ILE A 53 6.34 -3.09 22.76
C ILE A 53 6.36 -1.63 23.24
N THR A 54 7.52 -1.00 23.25
CA THR A 54 7.65 0.40 23.64
C THR A 54 6.78 1.30 22.77
N LYS A 55 6.83 1.15 21.44
CA LYS A 55 6.00 1.94 20.52
C LYS A 55 4.51 1.76 20.75
N VAL A 56 4.05 0.56 21.00
CA VAL A 56 2.64 0.30 21.30
C VAL A 56 2.24 0.94 22.65
N ILE A 57 3.09 0.85 23.66
CA ILE A 57 2.84 1.51 24.96
C ILE A 57 2.83 3.03 24.80
N ASP A 58 3.73 3.61 24.01
CA ASP A 58 3.76 5.04 23.74
C ASP A 58 2.48 5.53 23.05
N LEU A 59 1.91 4.71 22.14
CA LEU A 59 0.71 5.05 21.38
C LEU A 59 -0.59 4.85 22.14
N PHE A 60 -0.68 3.82 22.97
CA PHE A 60 -1.93 3.40 23.62
C PHE A 60 -1.92 3.54 25.15
N GLY A 61 -0.78 3.90 25.70
CA GLY A 61 -0.57 4.05 27.13
C GLY A 61 -0.22 2.74 27.86
N PRO A 62 0.33 2.85 29.09
CA PRO A 62 0.89 1.70 29.81
C PRO A 62 -0.17 0.68 30.31
N LYS A 63 -1.44 1.07 30.32
CA LYS A 63 -2.56 0.18 30.67
C LYS A 63 -2.96 -0.75 29.55
N PHE A 64 -2.46 -0.56 28.33
CA PHE A 64 -2.76 -1.39 27.19
C PHE A 64 -2.03 -2.74 27.29
N LYS A 65 -2.79 -3.79 27.57
CA LYS A 65 -2.24 -5.15 27.73
C LYS A 65 -2.22 -5.87 26.40
N PHE A 66 -1.06 -6.35 25.99
CA PHE A 66 -0.87 -7.13 24.77
C PHE A 66 0.32 -8.08 24.89
N LYS A 67 0.37 -9.08 24.02
CA LYS A 67 1.47 -10.03 23.88
C LYS A 67 1.83 -10.13 22.40
N ILE A 68 3.12 -10.11 22.10
CA ILE A 68 3.63 -10.40 20.75
C ILE A 68 3.81 -11.92 20.65
N ASP A 69 3.17 -12.53 19.65
CA ASP A 69 3.32 -13.97 19.40
C ASP A 69 4.55 -14.22 18.51
N GLU A 70 4.71 -13.44 17.44
CA GLU A 70 5.78 -13.62 16.47
C GLU A 70 6.13 -12.28 15.80
N VAL A 71 7.40 -12.09 15.44
CA VAL A 71 7.89 -10.96 14.64
C VAL A 71 8.62 -11.50 13.41
N LYS A 72 8.19 -11.09 12.23
CA LYS A 72 8.85 -11.40 10.94
C LYS A 72 9.23 -10.11 10.23
N SER A 73 10.35 -10.13 9.53
CA SER A 73 10.78 -9.03 8.67
C SER A 73 10.90 -9.50 7.23
N PHE A 74 10.48 -8.64 6.32
CA PHE A 74 10.54 -8.88 4.88
C PHE A 74 11.13 -7.65 4.21
N GLU A 75 12.10 -7.87 3.32
CA GLU A 75 12.59 -6.78 2.48
C GLU A 75 11.55 -6.45 1.40
N ILE A 76 11.21 -5.17 1.26
CA ILE A 76 10.30 -4.70 0.23
C ILE A 76 11.11 -3.86 -0.75
N LYS A 77 11.24 -4.36 -1.98
CA LYS A 77 11.84 -3.64 -3.09
C LYS A 77 10.72 -3.17 -4.01
N THR A 78 10.59 -1.86 -4.16
CA THR A 78 9.71 -1.31 -5.20
C THR A 78 10.18 -1.81 -6.56
N ASN A 79 9.30 -2.45 -7.30
CA ASN A 79 9.57 -2.95 -8.63
C ASN A 79 8.38 -2.64 -9.53
N LEU A 80 8.65 -1.94 -10.62
CA LEU A 80 7.66 -1.69 -11.67
C LEU A 80 8.23 -2.25 -12.97
N LYS A 81 7.62 -3.31 -13.48
CA LYS A 81 8.02 -3.89 -14.74
C LYS A 81 7.69 -2.94 -15.90
N THR A 82 8.57 -2.88 -16.86
CA THR A 82 8.36 -2.12 -18.10
C THR A 82 7.66 -2.95 -19.17
N ASN A 83 7.77 -4.26 -19.11
CA ASN A 83 7.12 -5.20 -20.00
C ASN A 83 6.17 -6.09 -19.22
N TYR A 84 4.88 -6.01 -19.52
CA TYR A 84 3.81 -6.72 -18.84
C TYR A 84 3.53 -8.07 -19.48
N SER A 85 3.83 -8.17 -20.78
CA SER A 85 3.65 -9.41 -21.52
C SER A 85 4.88 -9.77 -22.36
N ARG A 86 5.07 -11.06 -22.59
CA ARG A 86 6.07 -11.58 -23.49
C ARG A 86 5.51 -12.80 -24.22
N LYS A 87 5.46 -12.75 -25.57
CA LYS A 87 4.78 -13.76 -26.39
C LYS A 87 3.33 -13.92 -25.89
N ASN A 88 2.96 -15.10 -25.42
CA ASN A 88 1.62 -15.46 -24.95
C ASN A 88 1.50 -15.49 -23.42
N ILE A 89 2.47 -14.92 -22.70
CA ILE A 89 2.51 -14.90 -21.24
C ILE A 89 2.26 -13.48 -20.77
N LEU A 90 1.31 -13.30 -19.87
CA LEU A 90 1.04 -12.07 -19.13
C LEU A 90 1.52 -12.22 -17.70
N ILE A 91 2.20 -11.20 -17.19
CA ILE A 91 2.59 -11.10 -15.79
C ILE A 91 1.50 -10.31 -15.07
N LEU A 92 1.06 -10.79 -13.92
CA LEU A 92 0.08 -10.14 -13.05
C LEU A 92 0.57 -10.15 -11.61
N GLY A 93 -0.07 -9.34 -10.78
CA GLY A 93 0.19 -9.28 -9.35
C GLY A 93 1.55 -8.68 -9.01
N ASP A 94 2.13 -9.13 -7.91
CA ASP A 94 3.41 -8.62 -7.40
C ASP A 94 4.59 -8.87 -8.36
N GLY A 95 4.44 -9.81 -9.29
CA GLY A 95 5.40 -10.02 -10.37
C GLY A 95 5.44 -8.86 -11.37
N LEU A 96 4.33 -8.13 -11.53
CA LEU A 96 4.21 -6.97 -12.40
C LEU A 96 4.67 -5.68 -11.71
N HIS A 97 4.17 -5.47 -10.50
CA HIS A 97 4.49 -4.29 -9.71
C HIS A 97 4.46 -4.61 -8.21
N THR A 98 5.55 -4.33 -7.55
CA THR A 98 5.66 -4.31 -6.11
C THR A 98 5.83 -2.86 -5.68
N ILE A 99 4.87 -2.34 -4.95
CA ILE A 99 4.88 -0.96 -4.46
C ILE A 99 5.03 -0.94 -2.94
N HIS A 100 5.53 0.16 -2.41
CA HIS A 100 5.64 0.35 -0.98
C HIS A 100 4.26 0.16 -0.30
N PRO A 101 4.15 -0.59 0.82
CA PRO A 101 2.87 -0.92 1.46
C PRO A 101 2.17 0.26 2.15
N LEU A 102 2.44 1.48 1.71
CA LEU A 102 1.70 2.67 2.11
C LEU A 102 0.22 2.47 1.80
N ALA A 103 -0.58 2.41 2.83
CA ALA A 103 -2.05 2.27 2.76
C ALA A 103 -2.56 0.97 2.09
N GLY A 104 -1.76 -0.11 2.00
CA GLY A 104 -2.22 -1.40 1.49
C GLY A 104 -2.66 -1.41 0.01
N GLN A 105 -2.16 -0.48 -0.80
CA GLN A 105 -2.63 -0.27 -2.19
C GLN A 105 -2.18 -1.35 -3.18
N GLY A 106 -1.17 -2.17 -2.84
CA GLY A 106 -0.68 -3.22 -3.74
C GLY A 106 -1.78 -4.19 -4.18
N PHE A 107 -2.60 -4.67 -3.25
CA PHE A 107 -3.72 -5.55 -3.55
C PHE A 107 -4.76 -4.86 -4.45
N ASN A 108 -5.10 -3.62 -4.17
CA ASN A 108 -6.05 -2.85 -4.98
C ASN A 108 -5.54 -2.64 -6.41
N LEU A 109 -4.24 -2.47 -6.58
CA LEU A 109 -3.62 -2.34 -7.90
C LEU A 109 -3.77 -3.65 -8.70
N ASN A 110 -3.54 -4.78 -8.05
CA ASN A 110 -3.74 -6.10 -8.64
C ASN A 110 -5.21 -6.34 -9.05
N LEU A 111 -6.18 -5.94 -8.23
CA LEU A 111 -7.61 -6.03 -8.59
C LEU A 111 -7.96 -5.19 -9.82
N ARG A 112 -7.40 -3.98 -9.93
CA ARG A 112 -7.60 -3.13 -11.12
C ARG A 112 -7.01 -3.76 -12.39
N ASP A 113 -5.86 -4.40 -12.27
CA ASP A 113 -5.25 -5.10 -13.39
C ASP A 113 -6.15 -6.27 -13.85
N LEU A 114 -6.66 -7.05 -12.91
CA LEU A 114 -7.57 -8.16 -13.21
C LEU A 114 -8.87 -7.67 -13.85
N GLN A 115 -9.49 -6.62 -13.30
CA GLN A 115 -10.71 -6.04 -13.85
C GLN A 115 -10.49 -5.50 -15.28
N LYS A 116 -9.34 -4.87 -15.53
CA LYS A 116 -9.02 -4.40 -16.88
C LYS A 116 -8.82 -5.55 -17.86
N LEU A 117 -8.13 -6.60 -17.44
CA LEU A 117 -7.94 -7.80 -18.26
C LEU A 117 -9.29 -8.46 -18.60
N GLU A 118 -10.13 -8.66 -17.59
CA GLU A 118 -11.47 -9.21 -17.76
C GLU A 118 -12.29 -8.41 -18.79
N ASN A 119 -12.34 -7.08 -18.63
CA ASN A 119 -13.05 -6.20 -19.56
C ASN A 119 -12.51 -6.29 -21.01
N LEU A 120 -11.21 -6.46 -21.17
CA LEU A 120 -10.61 -6.63 -22.51
C LEU A 120 -10.98 -7.97 -23.13
N ILE A 121 -10.99 -9.03 -22.33
CA ILE A 121 -11.42 -10.36 -22.76
C ILE A 121 -12.89 -10.34 -23.18
N TYR A 122 -13.78 -9.82 -22.34
CA TYR A 122 -15.21 -9.70 -22.66
C TYR A 122 -15.47 -8.88 -23.92
N LYS A 123 -14.79 -7.75 -24.10
CA LYS A 123 -14.91 -6.95 -25.33
C LYS A 123 -14.48 -7.73 -26.56
N SER A 124 -13.41 -8.49 -26.49
CA SER A 124 -12.94 -9.31 -27.62
C SER A 124 -13.95 -10.40 -27.96
N LEU A 125 -14.50 -11.09 -26.97
CA LEU A 125 -15.51 -12.12 -27.16
C LEU A 125 -16.80 -11.58 -27.78
N ASN A 126 -17.29 -10.44 -27.26
CA ASN A 126 -18.52 -9.81 -27.78
C ASN A 126 -18.38 -9.31 -29.22
N LEU A 127 -17.16 -9.05 -29.68
CA LEU A 127 -16.89 -8.69 -31.07
C LEU A 127 -16.69 -9.91 -31.96
N GLY A 128 -16.91 -11.13 -31.46
CA GLY A 128 -16.67 -12.37 -32.18
C GLY A 128 -15.18 -12.60 -32.54
N LEU A 129 -14.29 -11.81 -31.92
CA LEU A 129 -12.86 -12.00 -32.10
C LEU A 129 -12.43 -13.22 -31.29
N LEU A 130 -11.71 -14.11 -31.94
CA LEU A 130 -10.90 -15.09 -31.21
C LEU A 130 -10.08 -14.29 -30.20
N ILE A 131 -9.96 -14.81 -28.96
CA ILE A 131 -9.08 -14.21 -27.97
C ILE A 131 -7.67 -14.27 -28.57
N ASN A 132 -7.41 -13.35 -29.51
CA ASN A 132 -6.10 -13.19 -30.08
C ASN A 132 -5.23 -12.62 -28.96
N GLN A 133 -4.51 -13.50 -28.35
CA GLN A 133 -3.69 -13.24 -27.19
C GLN A 133 -2.85 -11.97 -27.37
N TYR A 134 -2.33 -11.74 -28.57
CA TYR A 134 -1.55 -10.54 -28.87
C TYR A 134 -2.35 -9.25 -28.74
N PHE A 135 -3.58 -9.20 -29.23
CA PHE A 135 -4.41 -7.99 -29.15
C PHE A 135 -4.78 -7.65 -27.69
N VAL A 136 -5.26 -8.63 -26.93
CA VAL A 136 -5.65 -8.44 -25.52
C VAL A 136 -4.43 -8.02 -24.70
N LEU A 137 -3.29 -8.71 -24.87
CA LEU A 137 -2.08 -8.41 -24.13
C LEU A 137 -1.51 -7.03 -24.46
N LYS A 138 -1.49 -6.67 -25.75
CA LYS A 138 -1.06 -5.35 -26.19
C LYS A 138 -1.95 -4.24 -25.62
N LYS A 139 -3.27 -4.40 -25.71
CA LYS A 139 -4.23 -3.42 -25.14
C LYS A 139 -4.15 -3.32 -23.62
N PHE A 140 -3.85 -4.42 -22.94
CA PHE A 140 -3.58 -4.41 -21.52
C PHE A 140 -2.33 -3.58 -21.19
N ASP A 141 -1.20 -3.84 -21.86
CA ASP A 141 0.04 -3.07 -21.71
C ASP A 141 -0.20 -1.57 -21.91
N GLU A 142 -0.83 -1.21 -23.06
CA GLU A 142 -1.09 0.19 -23.42
C GLU A 142 -1.95 0.92 -22.40
N SER A 143 -2.90 0.22 -21.78
CA SER A 143 -3.84 0.85 -20.84
C SER A 143 -3.33 0.86 -19.40
N ARG A 144 -2.71 -0.22 -18.94
CA ARG A 144 -2.34 -0.35 -17.51
C ARG A 144 -0.96 0.23 -17.19
N LYS A 145 -0.03 0.19 -18.13
CA LYS A 145 1.33 0.67 -17.92
C LYS A 145 1.41 2.16 -17.51
N PRO A 146 0.76 3.10 -18.20
CA PRO A 146 0.77 4.51 -17.79
C PRO A 146 0.15 4.71 -16.41
N GLU A 147 -0.97 4.03 -16.13
CA GLU A 147 -1.67 4.15 -14.84
C GLU A 147 -0.82 3.61 -13.69
N ASN A 148 -0.20 2.43 -13.87
CA ASN A 148 0.62 1.81 -12.84
C ASN A 148 1.91 2.61 -12.57
N ILE A 149 2.52 3.19 -13.61
CA ILE A 149 3.68 4.09 -13.45
C ILE A 149 3.28 5.34 -12.68
N LEU A 150 2.17 5.98 -13.05
CA LEU A 150 1.68 7.18 -12.37
C LEU A 150 1.37 6.91 -10.89
N LEU A 151 0.73 5.79 -10.58
CA LEU A 151 0.45 5.38 -9.21
C LEU A 151 1.75 5.07 -8.45
N GLY A 152 2.69 4.35 -9.05
CA GLY A 152 3.99 4.07 -8.44
C GLY A 152 4.75 5.33 -8.08
N LEU A 153 4.83 6.30 -9.00
CA LEU A 153 5.44 7.61 -8.73
C LEU A 153 4.68 8.37 -7.63
N GLY A 154 3.35 8.29 -7.61
CA GLY A 154 2.53 8.90 -6.56
C GLY A 154 2.81 8.31 -5.17
N PHE A 155 3.01 7.01 -5.07
CA PHE A 155 3.38 6.35 -3.81
C PHE A 155 4.79 6.71 -3.35
N ASP A 156 5.76 6.76 -4.27
CA ASP A 156 7.13 7.18 -3.96
C ASP A 156 7.17 8.64 -3.51
N PHE A 157 6.42 9.52 -4.16
CA PHE A 157 6.26 10.90 -3.74
C PHE A 157 5.65 10.99 -2.34
N THR A 158 4.57 10.25 -2.08
CA THR A 158 3.90 10.22 -0.78
C THR A 158 4.86 9.72 0.31
N SER A 159 5.60 8.64 0.04
CA SER A 159 6.58 8.11 0.99
C SER A 159 7.67 9.12 1.32
N THR A 160 8.17 9.83 0.31
CA THR A 160 9.19 10.87 0.46
C THR A 160 8.63 12.11 1.17
N PHE A 161 7.38 12.47 0.86
CA PHE A 161 6.69 13.59 1.50
C PHE A 161 6.51 13.37 3.01
N PHE A 162 6.18 12.15 3.45
CA PHE A 162 6.01 11.84 4.87
C PHE A 162 7.34 11.56 5.60
N LYS A 163 8.43 11.28 4.90
CA LYS A 163 9.76 11.28 5.52
C LYS A 163 10.09 12.69 6.01
N ASP A 164 10.82 12.78 7.13
CA ASP A 164 11.26 14.06 7.73
C ASP A 164 12.26 14.79 6.80
N SER A 165 11.76 15.42 5.76
CA SER A 165 12.54 16.35 4.98
C SER A 165 12.15 17.78 5.39
N LYS A 166 13.13 18.56 5.85
CA LYS A 166 12.96 19.97 6.22
C LYS A 166 12.32 20.80 5.10
N ILE A 167 12.50 20.38 3.85
CA ILE A 167 12.00 21.03 2.63
C ILE A 167 10.47 20.98 2.56
N PHE A 168 9.82 19.90 3.01
CA PHE A 168 8.37 19.74 2.90
C PHE A 168 7.59 20.14 4.16
N ASN A 169 8.29 20.51 5.26
CA ASN A 169 7.63 20.89 6.51
C ASN A 169 6.61 22.03 6.40
N PRO A 170 6.86 23.14 5.69
CA PRO A 170 5.86 24.17 5.52
C PRO A 170 4.64 23.70 4.73
N LEU A 171 4.86 22.91 3.68
CA LEU A 171 3.79 22.33 2.86
C LEU A 171 2.95 21.31 3.64
N LYS A 172 3.60 20.47 4.46
CA LYS A 172 2.91 19.55 5.38
C LYS A 172 1.99 20.29 6.34
N LYS A 173 2.47 21.38 6.95
CA LYS A 173 1.65 22.18 7.88
C LYS A 173 0.41 22.77 7.20
N VAL A 174 0.55 23.28 5.99
CA VAL A 174 -0.57 23.85 5.21
C VAL A 174 -1.57 22.76 4.80
N LEU A 175 -1.10 21.64 4.29
CA LEU A 175 -1.96 20.51 3.90
C LEU A 175 -2.66 19.88 5.09
N LEU A 176 -1.95 19.63 6.20
CA LEU A 176 -2.55 19.05 7.41
C LEU A 176 -3.54 20.00 8.09
N LYS A 177 -3.28 21.32 8.06
CA LYS A 177 -4.21 22.32 8.58
C LYS A 177 -5.51 22.40 7.76
N ASN A 178 -5.44 22.06 6.48
CA ASN A 178 -6.56 22.11 5.54
C ASN A 178 -7.16 20.73 5.20
N VAL A 179 -6.85 19.67 5.96
CA VAL A 179 -7.38 18.30 5.71
C VAL A 179 -8.91 18.26 5.72
N ASN A 180 -9.56 19.15 6.47
CA ASN A 180 -11.03 19.30 6.46
C ASN A 180 -11.57 20.10 5.25
N ASN A 181 -10.72 20.66 4.42
CA ASN A 181 -11.15 21.38 3.24
C ASN A 181 -11.74 20.41 2.20
N ASN A 182 -12.89 20.75 1.64
CA ASN A 182 -13.60 19.93 0.64
C ASN A 182 -12.72 19.56 -0.56
N ILE A 183 -11.75 20.40 -0.93
CA ILE A 183 -10.80 20.14 -2.03
C ILE A 183 -9.87 18.98 -1.66
N VAL A 184 -9.28 18.98 -0.46
CA VAL A 184 -8.38 17.90 -0.01
C VAL A 184 -9.13 16.59 0.15
N LYS A 185 -10.36 16.63 0.68
CA LYS A 185 -11.26 15.45 0.73
C LYS A 185 -11.60 14.94 -0.67
N LYS A 186 -11.86 15.84 -1.63
CA LYS A 186 -12.17 15.47 -3.01
C LYS A 186 -10.95 14.85 -3.71
N ILE A 187 -9.76 15.42 -3.52
CA ILE A 187 -8.51 14.88 -4.06
C ILE A 187 -8.19 13.52 -3.43
N SER A 188 -8.27 13.38 -2.10
CA SER A 188 -8.02 12.10 -1.43
C SER A 188 -9.05 11.03 -1.84
N LYS A 189 -10.32 11.43 -2.04
CA LYS A 189 -11.37 10.54 -2.56
C LYS A 189 -11.09 10.13 -4.02
N ILE A 190 -10.61 11.04 -4.86
CA ILE A 190 -10.18 10.72 -6.22
C ILE A 190 -8.99 9.75 -6.20
N ILE A 191 -7.98 9.99 -5.38
CA ILE A 191 -6.80 9.12 -5.28
C ILE A 191 -7.19 7.75 -4.70
N SER A 192 -8.08 7.69 -3.72
CA SER A 192 -8.54 6.42 -3.13
C SER A 192 -9.59 5.70 -3.99
N ASN A 193 -10.45 6.44 -4.72
CA ASN A 193 -11.54 5.88 -5.50
C ASN A 193 -11.24 5.72 -7.00
N ASN A 194 -10.14 6.29 -7.52
CA ASN A 194 -9.76 6.08 -8.93
C ASN A 194 -9.40 4.64 -9.27
N GLY A 195 -10.05 3.70 -8.60
CA GLY A 195 -9.90 2.30 -8.86
C GLY A 195 -11.02 1.41 -8.38
N LEU A 196 -12.03 1.94 -7.76
CA LEU A 196 -13.23 1.22 -7.38
C LEU A 196 -14.44 2.05 -7.83
N VAL A 197 -14.59 2.26 -9.14
CA VAL A 197 -15.89 2.49 -9.73
C VAL A 197 -16.42 1.10 -10.05
N LEU A 198 -17.14 0.53 -9.09
CA LEU A 198 -18.10 -0.51 -9.33
C LEU A 198 -19.27 0.08 -10.09
#